data_98457ef0f55961cdb0bdcc330de2d2bc
#
_entry.id   98457ef0f55961cdb0bdcc330de2d2bc
#
_cell.length_a   1.000
_cell.length_b   1.000
_cell.length_c   1.000
_cell.angle_alpha   90.00
_cell.angle_beta   90.00
_cell.angle_gamma   90.00
#
_symmetry.space_group_name_H-M   'P 1'
#
loop_
_entity.id
_entity.type
_entity.pdbx_description
1 polymer ?
#
loop_
_entity_poly.entity_id
_entity_poly.type
_entity_poly.pdbx_seq_one_letter_code
_entity_poly.pdbx_strand_id
1 'polypeptide(L)'
;MTRLVVPRIALLAAIQLATAPAEAAAFGPPPGAELKLEKLDAIESFVDGEVAAGRIPGAIVLIQQHGKRVYFKCFGKRDVDAGTPMTEDAIFPIHSVTKTITSVAAMMLVDRGTIALDDPVSKYIPSFAGMKIGVERKDESGKTVLDPVALRRPITIEDLLLHTSGITYGFYGVGLVKAAYGGIYLGDFDNAGFVERIAKVPLAEQPRTLWDYGHSMDVLGRVIEVASGQSLYQFEKRNLLDPLGMTTTKFFLTDPGERARYAQPLAKDRHVERNSLNVTRWESGGGGMVSTVADFERYGAMLLNGGTLDGRTYLSPATFKAMTTDHIGPGAGVARNYYYYPGDGFGYGYGFGIRTDPGNASPPAPGSLGEIKWDGATGVYLVVDRAEDMLFVVMQDSPSGRMHVITTIKKIVYDALEK
;
A
#
# COMPACT_ATOMS: atom_id res chain seq x y z
N MET A 1 25.52 79.13 -17.23
CA MET A 1 25.22 78.47 -15.95
C MET A 1 25.02 76.98 -16.23
N THR A 2 26.07 76.19 -16.06
CA THR A 2 26.14 74.78 -16.44
C THR A 2 25.96 73.98 -15.17
N ARG A 3 24.89 73.17 -15.08
CA ARG A 3 24.69 72.26 -13.96
C ARG A 3 25.34 70.91 -14.24
N LEU A 4 26.31 70.54 -13.40
CA LEU A 4 26.88 69.20 -13.37
C LEU A 4 25.85 68.21 -12.80
N VAL A 5 25.64 67.13 -13.51
CA VAL A 5 24.89 65.92 -13.03
C VAL A 5 25.93 64.92 -12.61
N VAL A 6 25.92 64.55 -11.30
CA VAL A 6 26.75 63.49 -10.74
C VAL A 6 25.95 62.19 -10.75
N PRO A 7 26.42 61.07 -11.32
CA PRO A 7 25.70 59.79 -11.23
C PRO A 7 25.95 59.12 -9.89
N ARG A 8 24.87 58.77 -9.19
CA ARG A 8 24.93 57.88 -7.98
C ARG A 8 25.13 56.46 -8.45
N ILE A 9 26.25 55.86 -8.16
CA ILE A 9 26.51 54.44 -8.27
C ILE A 9 25.87 53.76 -7.02
N ALA A 10 24.83 52.98 -7.24
CA ALA A 10 24.25 52.13 -6.21
C ALA A 10 25.08 50.83 -6.15
N LEU A 11 25.80 50.61 -5.05
CA LEU A 11 26.52 49.38 -4.75
C LEU A 11 25.49 48.37 -4.19
N LEU A 12 25.05 47.43 -5.02
CA LEU A 12 24.25 46.27 -4.59
C LEU A 12 25.20 45.25 -3.99
N ALA A 13 25.27 45.18 -2.66
CA ALA A 13 25.89 44.07 -1.96
C ALA A 13 24.98 42.84 -2.04
N ALA A 14 25.37 41.86 -2.85
CA ALA A 14 24.74 40.56 -2.87
C ALA A 14 25.18 39.81 -1.60
N ILE A 15 24.25 39.69 -0.64
CA ILE A 15 24.42 38.79 0.50
C ILE A 15 24.10 37.39 -0.04
N GLN A 16 25.15 36.62 -0.36
CA GLN A 16 25.03 35.17 -0.53
C GLN A 16 24.82 34.56 0.85
N LEU A 17 23.55 34.26 1.17
CA LEU A 17 23.23 33.29 2.23
C LEU A 17 23.69 31.93 1.74
N ALA A 18 24.86 31.51 2.18
CA ALA A 18 25.28 30.12 2.12
C ALA A 18 24.32 29.33 3.06
N THR A 19 23.27 28.75 2.49
CA THR A 19 22.54 27.69 3.16
C THR A 19 23.48 26.47 3.17
N ALA A 20 24.14 26.23 4.30
CA ALA A 20 24.71 24.93 4.57
C ALA A 20 23.62 23.88 4.38
N PRO A 21 23.86 22.77 3.64
CA PRO A 21 22.91 21.67 3.65
C PRO A 21 22.79 21.23 5.11
N ALA A 22 21.57 21.25 5.65
CA ALA A 22 21.28 20.59 6.90
C ALA A 22 21.76 19.14 6.72
N GLU A 23 22.81 18.74 7.45
CA GLU A 23 23.15 17.34 7.59
C GLU A 23 21.90 16.64 8.08
N ALA A 24 21.23 15.92 7.18
CA ALA A 24 20.21 14.97 7.54
C ALA A 24 20.91 13.99 8.48
N ALA A 25 20.60 14.07 9.77
CA ALA A 25 21.14 13.16 10.76
C ALA A 25 20.93 11.74 10.21
N ALA A 26 22.01 11.01 10.03
CA ALA A 26 22.02 9.67 9.44
C ALA A 26 21.22 8.77 10.37
N PHE A 27 19.96 8.53 9.97
CA PHE A 27 19.08 7.60 10.64
C PHE A 27 18.83 6.42 9.73
N GLY A 28 19.36 5.57 9.49
CA GLY A 28 19.33 4.43 8.57
C GLY A 28 20.74 3.95 8.31
N PRO A 29 20.87 2.80 7.68
CA PRO A 29 22.18 2.33 7.26
C PRO A 29 22.79 3.32 6.26
N PRO A 30 24.11 3.42 6.20
CA PRO A 30 24.76 4.27 5.21
C PRO A 30 24.49 3.71 3.81
N PRO A 31 24.25 4.57 2.79
CA PRO A 31 23.99 4.12 1.43
C PRO A 31 25.04 3.13 0.93
N GLY A 32 24.59 2.01 0.32
CA GLY A 32 25.48 0.96 -0.18
C GLY A 32 26.04 0.06 0.92
N ALA A 33 25.34 -0.08 2.04
CA ALA A 33 25.66 -1.09 3.04
C ALA A 33 25.40 -2.51 2.52
N GLU A 34 26.28 -3.44 2.85
CA GLU A 34 26.15 -4.85 2.44
C GLU A 34 25.50 -5.67 3.57
N LEU A 35 24.63 -6.60 3.18
CA LEU A 35 24.05 -7.55 4.13
C LEU A 35 25.09 -8.56 4.61
N LYS A 36 25.29 -8.65 5.91
CA LYS A 36 26.07 -9.72 6.56
C LYS A 36 25.18 -10.95 6.68
N LEU A 37 25.40 -11.92 5.79
CA LEU A 37 24.53 -13.09 5.64
C LEU A 37 24.43 -13.91 6.92
N GLU A 38 25.51 -14.02 7.68
CA GLU A 38 25.53 -14.70 8.97
C GLU A 38 24.57 -14.07 10.02
N LYS A 39 24.26 -12.80 9.89
CA LYS A 39 23.27 -12.15 10.78
C LYS A 39 21.83 -12.48 10.40
N LEU A 40 21.59 -12.86 9.13
CA LEU A 40 20.27 -13.29 8.67
C LEU A 40 19.84 -14.63 9.25
N ASP A 41 20.77 -15.42 9.80
CA ASP A 41 20.44 -16.67 10.53
C ASP A 41 19.52 -16.42 11.73
N ALA A 42 19.49 -15.19 12.25
CA ALA A 42 18.55 -14.78 13.27
C ALA A 42 17.08 -14.85 12.81
N ILE A 43 16.82 -14.73 11.51
CA ILE A 43 15.47 -14.90 10.93
C ILE A 43 15.01 -16.34 11.13
N GLU A 44 15.90 -17.33 10.88
CA GLU A 44 15.59 -18.75 11.07
C GLU A 44 15.22 -19.04 12.53
N SER A 45 16.09 -18.66 13.44
CA SER A 45 15.86 -18.87 14.88
C SER A 45 14.57 -18.23 15.37
N PHE A 46 14.25 -17.02 14.87
CA PHE A 46 13.03 -16.31 15.22
C PHE A 46 11.78 -16.99 14.66
N VAL A 47 11.73 -17.24 13.34
CA VAL A 47 10.51 -17.77 12.69
C VAL A 47 10.23 -19.21 13.14
N ASP A 48 11.25 -20.05 13.29
CA ASP A 48 11.10 -21.40 13.83
C ASP A 48 10.58 -21.37 15.27
N GLY A 49 11.03 -20.40 16.08
CA GLY A 49 10.49 -20.17 17.43
C GLY A 49 9.00 -19.78 17.42
N GLU A 50 8.56 -18.94 16.47
CA GLU A 50 7.15 -18.56 16.30
C GLU A 50 6.28 -19.76 15.88
N VAL A 51 6.77 -20.58 14.95
CA VAL A 51 6.10 -21.80 14.50
C VAL A 51 6.02 -22.83 15.62
N ALA A 52 7.12 -23.09 16.31
CA ALA A 52 7.17 -24.05 17.41
C ALA A 52 6.24 -23.66 18.58
N ALA A 53 6.08 -22.37 18.82
CA ALA A 53 5.17 -21.84 19.84
C ALA A 53 3.70 -21.80 19.37
N GLY A 54 3.37 -22.21 18.12
CA GLY A 54 2.01 -22.19 17.58
C GLY A 54 1.45 -20.77 17.41
N ARG A 55 2.31 -19.75 17.25
CA ARG A 55 1.87 -18.39 17.02
C ARG A 55 1.56 -18.11 15.57
N ILE A 56 2.31 -18.73 14.65
CA ILE A 56 2.06 -18.69 13.19
C ILE A 56 2.08 -20.12 12.61
N PRO A 57 1.40 -20.39 11.47
CA PRO A 57 1.44 -21.71 10.84
C PRO A 57 2.78 -21.97 10.14
N GLY A 58 3.31 -20.94 9.49
CA GLY A 58 4.54 -20.93 8.73
C GLY A 58 4.69 -19.63 7.97
N ALA A 59 5.82 -19.46 7.30
CA ALA A 59 6.12 -18.29 6.50
C ALA A 59 7.12 -18.62 5.39
N ILE A 60 7.22 -17.71 4.40
CA ILE A 60 8.34 -17.67 3.45
C ILE A 60 8.98 -16.29 3.58
N VAL A 61 10.30 -16.26 3.67
CA VAL A 61 11.09 -15.02 3.68
C VAL A 61 12.05 -15.02 2.50
N LEU A 62 12.01 -13.96 1.69
CA LEU A 62 12.91 -13.72 0.58
C LEU A 62 13.55 -12.36 0.77
N ILE A 63 14.88 -12.30 0.59
CA ILE A 63 15.64 -11.04 0.55
C ILE A 63 16.49 -11.05 -0.70
N GLN A 64 16.41 -9.96 -1.47
CA GLN A 64 17.25 -9.70 -2.61
C GLN A 64 18.04 -8.41 -2.37
N GLN A 65 19.34 -8.43 -2.66
CA GLN A 65 20.20 -7.25 -2.70
C GLN A 65 21.07 -7.29 -3.95
N HIS A 66 21.30 -6.15 -4.60
CA HIS A 66 22.10 -6.01 -5.83
C HIS A 66 21.67 -7.00 -6.94
N GLY A 67 20.36 -7.16 -7.11
CA GLY A 67 19.77 -8.06 -8.11
C GLY A 67 19.97 -9.55 -7.81
N LYS A 68 20.50 -9.93 -6.64
CA LYS A 68 20.73 -11.32 -6.24
C LYS A 68 19.88 -11.69 -5.02
N ARG A 69 19.25 -12.86 -5.07
CA ARG A 69 18.61 -13.45 -3.91
C ARG A 69 19.68 -13.87 -2.92
N VAL A 70 19.76 -13.18 -1.76
CA VAL A 70 20.76 -13.41 -0.71
C VAL A 70 20.20 -14.24 0.45
N TYR A 71 18.86 -14.28 0.59
CA TYR A 71 18.18 -15.12 1.57
C TYR A 71 16.86 -15.62 1.00
N PHE A 72 16.61 -16.93 1.19
CA PHE A 72 15.32 -17.53 0.84
C PHE A 72 15.07 -18.75 1.72
N LYS A 73 13.96 -18.74 2.46
CA LYS A 73 13.60 -19.89 3.29
C LYS A 73 12.10 -20.02 3.48
N CYS A 74 11.63 -21.28 3.47
CA CYS A 74 10.28 -21.69 3.83
C CYS A 74 10.29 -22.27 5.25
N PHE A 75 9.32 -21.86 6.06
CA PHE A 75 9.22 -22.24 7.47
C PHE A 75 7.87 -22.86 7.76
N GLY A 76 7.85 -23.85 8.66
CA GLY A 76 6.61 -24.41 9.18
C GLY A 76 5.75 -25.12 8.15
N LYS A 77 4.45 -24.90 8.23
CA LYS A 77 3.45 -25.60 7.42
C LYS A 77 2.57 -24.63 6.64
N ARG A 78 2.23 -25.02 5.41
CA ARG A 78 1.22 -24.35 4.59
C ARG A 78 -0.20 -24.63 5.07
N ASP A 79 -0.41 -25.85 5.61
CA ASP A 79 -1.65 -26.27 6.24
C ASP A 79 -1.30 -27.10 7.49
N VAL A 80 -1.59 -26.55 8.66
CA VAL A 80 -1.27 -27.20 9.95
C VAL A 80 -2.17 -28.40 10.19
N ASP A 81 -3.45 -28.32 9.84
CA ASP A 81 -4.43 -29.39 10.06
C ASP A 81 -4.14 -30.61 9.19
N ALA A 82 -3.80 -30.37 7.92
CA ALA A 82 -3.38 -31.42 7.00
C ALA A 82 -1.92 -31.89 7.22
N GLY A 83 -1.15 -31.18 8.04
CA GLY A 83 0.25 -31.48 8.27
C GLY A 83 1.17 -31.13 7.09
N THR A 84 0.67 -30.40 6.07
CA THR A 84 1.37 -30.11 4.83
C THR A 84 2.49 -29.10 5.05
N PRO A 85 3.75 -29.40 4.70
CA PRO A 85 4.86 -28.47 4.87
C PRO A 85 4.71 -27.24 3.98
N MET A 86 5.34 -26.13 4.39
CA MET A 86 5.47 -24.94 3.56
C MET A 86 6.38 -25.22 2.36
N THR A 87 5.96 -24.76 1.18
CA THR A 87 6.70 -24.92 -0.08
C THR A 87 6.86 -23.57 -0.78
N GLU A 88 7.89 -23.42 -1.61
CA GLU A 88 8.19 -22.16 -2.31
C GLU A 88 7.08 -21.69 -3.26
N ASP A 89 6.25 -22.62 -3.73
CA ASP A 89 5.13 -22.36 -4.61
C ASP A 89 3.80 -22.12 -3.88
N ALA A 90 3.83 -22.01 -2.55
CA ALA A 90 2.64 -21.73 -1.75
C ALA A 90 2.00 -20.41 -2.17
N ILE A 91 0.66 -20.41 -2.21
CA ILE A 91 -0.16 -19.27 -2.61
C ILE A 91 -0.78 -18.65 -1.36
N PHE A 92 -0.59 -17.35 -1.21
CA PHE A 92 -1.06 -16.59 -0.06
C PHE A 92 -2.09 -15.54 -0.45
N PRO A 93 -3.12 -15.30 0.39
CA PRO A 93 -3.97 -14.12 0.27
C PRO A 93 -3.15 -12.88 0.64
N ILE A 94 -2.98 -11.97 -0.32
CA ILE A 94 -2.12 -10.79 -0.12
C ILE A 94 -2.86 -9.57 0.44
N HIS A 95 -4.18 -9.66 0.53
CA HIS A 95 -5.03 -8.60 1.08
C HIS A 95 -4.62 -7.20 0.61
N SER A 96 -4.34 -6.29 1.55
CA SER A 96 -4.08 -4.88 1.23
C SER A 96 -2.86 -4.62 0.37
N VAL A 97 -1.96 -5.60 0.17
CA VAL A 97 -0.87 -5.44 -0.82
C VAL A 97 -1.43 -5.39 -2.25
N THR A 98 -2.63 -5.93 -2.50
CA THR A 98 -3.40 -5.74 -3.75
C THR A 98 -3.49 -4.27 -4.14
N LYS A 99 -3.65 -3.35 -3.17
CA LYS A 99 -3.74 -1.90 -3.42
C LYS A 99 -2.55 -1.35 -4.18
N THR A 100 -1.36 -1.88 -3.93
CA THR A 100 -0.15 -1.44 -4.64
C THR A 100 -0.20 -1.82 -6.12
N ILE A 101 -0.73 -3.00 -6.44
CA ILE A 101 -0.92 -3.50 -7.82
C ILE A 101 -1.98 -2.64 -8.53
N THR A 102 -3.13 -2.43 -7.89
CA THR A 102 -4.20 -1.57 -8.42
C THR A 102 -3.72 -0.13 -8.62
N SER A 103 -2.89 0.41 -7.71
CA SER A 103 -2.29 1.74 -7.88
C SER A 103 -1.35 1.81 -9.08
N VAL A 104 -0.46 0.82 -9.25
CA VAL A 104 0.41 0.73 -10.44
C VAL A 104 -0.44 0.67 -11.71
N ALA A 105 -1.49 -0.15 -11.73
CA ALA A 105 -2.40 -0.26 -12.89
C ALA A 105 -3.09 1.07 -13.22
N ALA A 106 -3.57 1.81 -12.22
CA ALA A 106 -4.15 3.14 -12.41
C ALA A 106 -3.10 4.12 -12.95
N MET A 107 -1.89 4.12 -12.38
CA MET A 107 -0.82 5.02 -12.81
C MET A 107 -0.30 4.70 -14.21
N MET A 108 -0.42 3.44 -14.69
CA MET A 108 -0.18 3.11 -16.10
C MET A 108 -1.23 3.80 -17.02
N LEU A 109 -2.48 3.95 -16.58
CA LEU A 109 -3.49 4.70 -17.33
C LEU A 109 -3.24 6.21 -17.29
N VAL A 110 -2.72 6.73 -16.17
CA VAL A 110 -2.26 8.13 -16.06
C VAL A 110 -1.10 8.38 -17.02
N ASP A 111 -0.11 7.52 -17.06
CA ASP A 111 1.04 7.62 -17.98
C ASP A 111 0.61 7.65 -19.46
N ARG A 112 -0.48 6.94 -19.79
CA ARG A 112 -1.05 6.90 -21.15
C ARG A 112 -1.98 8.09 -21.44
N GLY A 113 -2.24 8.96 -20.47
CA GLY A 113 -3.21 10.05 -20.59
C GLY A 113 -4.68 9.59 -20.70
N THR A 114 -4.98 8.33 -20.33
CA THR A 114 -6.35 7.78 -20.36
C THR A 114 -7.17 8.29 -19.19
N ILE A 115 -6.57 8.49 -18.03
CA ILE A 115 -7.14 9.14 -16.85
C ILE A 115 -6.19 10.24 -16.37
N ALA A 116 -6.72 11.26 -15.68
CA ALA A 116 -5.92 12.29 -15.03
C ALA A 116 -6.11 12.23 -13.51
N LEU A 117 -5.09 12.60 -12.75
CA LEU A 117 -5.14 12.57 -11.27
C LEU A 117 -6.22 13.51 -10.72
N ASP A 118 -6.46 14.62 -11.37
CA ASP A 118 -7.49 15.63 -11.03
C ASP A 118 -8.87 15.34 -11.64
N ASP A 119 -9.02 14.29 -12.44
CA ASP A 119 -10.34 13.87 -12.93
C ASP A 119 -11.28 13.60 -11.75
N PRO A 120 -12.51 14.16 -11.77
CA PRO A 120 -13.51 13.79 -10.78
C PRO A 120 -13.93 12.33 -10.96
N VAL A 121 -14.01 11.57 -9.85
CA VAL A 121 -14.48 10.17 -9.86
C VAL A 121 -15.83 10.03 -10.55
N SER A 122 -16.71 11.04 -10.43
CA SER A 122 -18.02 11.07 -11.07
C SER A 122 -17.98 11.09 -12.60
N LYS A 123 -16.85 11.41 -13.23
CA LYS A 123 -16.62 11.23 -14.68
C LYS A 123 -16.73 9.76 -15.10
N TYR A 124 -16.31 8.85 -14.23
CA TYR A 124 -16.27 7.40 -14.46
C TYR A 124 -17.43 6.68 -13.77
N ILE A 125 -17.85 7.18 -12.61
CA ILE A 125 -18.90 6.62 -11.75
C ILE A 125 -19.90 7.74 -11.42
N PRO A 126 -20.95 7.96 -12.25
CA PRO A 126 -21.84 9.11 -12.13
C PRO A 126 -22.54 9.25 -10.78
N SER A 127 -22.82 8.15 -10.08
CA SER A 127 -23.43 8.13 -8.74
C SER A 127 -22.61 8.88 -7.67
N PHE A 128 -21.30 9.07 -7.91
CA PHE A 128 -20.42 9.80 -6.98
C PHE A 128 -20.61 11.33 -7.03
N ALA A 129 -21.28 11.87 -8.05
CA ALA A 129 -21.58 13.30 -8.12
C ALA A 129 -22.50 13.79 -6.98
N GLY A 130 -23.34 12.91 -6.43
CA GLY A 130 -24.30 13.23 -5.38
C GLY A 130 -23.85 12.91 -3.96
N MET A 131 -22.63 12.41 -3.76
CA MET A 131 -22.15 12.00 -2.44
C MET A 131 -22.05 13.18 -1.48
N LYS A 132 -22.23 12.89 -0.18
CA LYS A 132 -22.19 13.85 0.92
C LYS A 132 -21.40 13.26 2.08
N ILE A 133 -20.85 14.11 2.94
CA ILE A 133 -20.33 13.67 4.23
C ILE A 133 -21.46 13.51 5.23
N GLY A 134 -21.28 12.60 6.19
CA GLY A 134 -22.17 12.43 7.34
C GLY A 134 -21.61 13.14 8.57
N VAL A 135 -22.33 14.15 9.07
CA VAL A 135 -21.95 14.84 10.32
C VAL A 135 -22.87 14.39 11.44
N GLU A 136 -22.30 13.87 12.51
CA GLU A 136 -23.07 13.44 13.66
C GLU A 136 -23.55 14.64 14.49
N ARG A 137 -24.84 14.65 14.82
CA ARG A 137 -25.42 15.59 15.80
C ARG A 137 -26.45 14.89 16.69
N LYS A 138 -26.83 15.56 17.79
CA LYS A 138 -27.97 15.16 18.60
C LYS A 138 -29.24 15.77 18.02
N ASP A 139 -30.28 14.96 17.86
CA ASP A 139 -31.64 15.45 17.58
C ASP A 139 -32.34 15.96 18.86
N GLU A 140 -33.60 16.42 18.75
CA GLU A 140 -34.38 16.94 19.84
C GLU A 140 -34.64 15.92 20.97
N SER A 141 -34.57 14.63 20.65
CA SER A 141 -34.69 13.53 21.62
C SER A 141 -33.36 13.14 22.27
N GLY A 142 -32.25 13.74 21.86
CA GLY A 142 -30.90 13.42 22.35
C GLY A 142 -30.27 12.22 21.61
N LYS A 143 -30.94 11.64 20.61
CA LYS A 143 -30.40 10.56 19.77
C LYS A 143 -29.38 11.10 18.80
N THR A 144 -28.28 10.34 18.58
CA THR A 144 -27.30 10.69 17.55
C THR A 144 -27.84 10.35 16.17
N VAL A 145 -27.84 11.31 15.26
CA VAL A 145 -28.26 11.20 13.86
C VAL A 145 -27.20 11.75 12.93
N LEU A 146 -27.28 11.43 11.64
CA LEU A 146 -26.38 11.96 10.61
C LEU A 146 -27.06 13.06 9.81
N ASP A 147 -26.42 14.24 9.76
CA ASP A 147 -26.77 15.30 8.83
C ASP A 147 -25.92 15.17 7.57
N PRO A 148 -26.54 15.10 6.37
CA PRO A 148 -25.80 15.06 5.13
C PRO A 148 -25.32 16.46 4.74
N VAL A 149 -24.01 16.65 4.67
CA VAL A 149 -23.38 17.92 4.26
C VAL A 149 -22.73 17.78 2.88
N ALA A 150 -22.93 18.77 2.03
CA ALA A 150 -22.39 18.77 0.67
C ALA A 150 -20.84 18.78 0.66
N LEU A 151 -20.27 18.20 -0.37
CA LEU A 151 -18.84 18.24 -0.58
C LEU A 151 -18.40 19.66 -1.00
N ARG A 152 -17.26 20.10 -0.51
CA ARG A 152 -16.63 21.38 -0.91
C ARG A 152 -16.02 21.31 -2.31
N ARG A 153 -15.64 20.12 -2.76
CA ARG A 153 -15.13 19.79 -4.09
C ARG A 153 -15.43 18.33 -4.44
N PRO A 154 -15.41 17.95 -5.72
CA PRO A 154 -15.54 16.56 -6.11
C PRO A 154 -14.39 15.70 -5.54
N ILE A 155 -14.65 14.40 -5.36
CA ILE A 155 -13.61 13.40 -5.14
C ILE A 155 -12.85 13.20 -6.44
N THR A 156 -11.52 13.20 -6.41
CA THR A 156 -10.67 12.99 -7.58
C THR A 156 -9.99 11.61 -7.57
N ILE A 157 -9.39 11.22 -8.69
CA ILE A 157 -8.57 10.00 -8.78
C ILE A 157 -7.40 10.06 -7.79
N GLU A 158 -6.77 11.22 -7.63
CA GLU A 158 -5.71 11.42 -6.64
C GLU A 158 -6.20 11.16 -5.22
N ASP A 159 -7.42 11.58 -4.86
CA ASP A 159 -7.97 11.29 -3.53
C ASP A 159 -8.17 9.80 -3.27
N LEU A 160 -8.51 9.03 -4.30
CA LEU A 160 -8.61 7.57 -4.18
C LEU A 160 -7.23 6.95 -3.91
N LEU A 161 -6.23 7.33 -4.71
CA LEU A 161 -4.85 6.85 -4.58
C LEU A 161 -4.23 7.19 -3.22
N LEU A 162 -4.60 8.31 -2.64
CA LEU A 162 -4.07 8.82 -1.36
C LEU A 162 -4.90 8.44 -0.13
N HIS A 163 -6.03 7.75 -0.28
CA HIS A 163 -6.97 7.54 0.83
C HIS A 163 -7.43 8.86 1.50
N THR A 164 -7.64 9.91 0.70
CA THR A 164 -8.14 11.22 1.15
C THR A 164 -9.52 11.53 0.61
N SER A 165 -10.21 10.54 0.07
CA SER A 165 -11.54 10.67 -0.54
C SER A 165 -12.69 10.85 0.46
N GLY A 166 -12.45 10.53 1.75
CA GLY A 166 -13.48 10.40 2.78
C GLY A 166 -14.22 9.05 2.76
N ILE A 167 -13.87 8.13 1.83
CA ILE A 167 -14.35 6.75 1.82
C ILE A 167 -13.56 5.96 2.85
N THR A 168 -14.27 5.27 3.76
CA THR A 168 -13.64 4.63 4.91
C THR A 168 -13.93 3.13 4.97
N TYR A 169 -13.39 2.44 5.98
CA TYR A 169 -13.80 1.10 6.39
C TYR A 169 -14.74 1.16 7.59
N GLY A 170 -15.71 0.21 7.65
CA GLY A 170 -16.63 0.11 8.76
C GLY A 170 -16.03 -0.48 10.04
N PHE A 171 -14.88 -1.13 9.96
CA PHE A 171 -14.24 -1.82 11.08
C PHE A 171 -13.10 -1.05 11.74
N TYR A 172 -12.75 0.14 11.23
CA TYR A 172 -11.81 1.06 11.88
C TYR A 172 -12.57 2.25 12.48
N GLY A 173 -12.46 2.43 13.78
CA GLY A 173 -13.10 3.52 14.50
C GLY A 173 -14.56 3.25 14.89
N VAL A 174 -15.24 4.30 15.34
CA VAL A 174 -16.61 4.26 15.84
C VAL A 174 -17.45 5.36 15.18
N GLY A 175 -18.75 5.31 15.34
CA GLY A 175 -19.69 6.34 14.88
C GLY A 175 -20.64 5.83 13.78
N LEU A 176 -21.67 6.63 13.49
CA LEU A 176 -22.74 6.24 12.56
C LEU A 176 -22.26 6.13 11.12
N VAL A 177 -21.29 6.96 10.72
CA VAL A 177 -20.70 6.85 9.37
C VAL A 177 -20.00 5.51 9.22
N LYS A 178 -19.12 5.14 10.18
CA LYS A 178 -18.41 3.85 10.15
C LYS A 178 -19.39 2.68 10.17
N ALA A 179 -20.45 2.76 10.98
CA ALA A 179 -21.50 1.74 11.05
C ALA A 179 -22.24 1.55 9.71
N ALA A 180 -22.43 2.63 8.93
CA ALA A 180 -23.08 2.55 7.63
C ALA A 180 -22.32 1.68 6.62
N TYR A 181 -20.97 1.63 6.72
CA TYR A 181 -20.13 0.79 5.88
C TYR A 181 -20.22 -0.71 6.21
N GLY A 182 -20.72 -1.10 7.40
CA GLY A 182 -20.84 -2.50 7.80
C GLY A 182 -21.74 -3.34 6.89
N GLY A 183 -22.74 -2.73 6.24
CA GLY A 183 -23.69 -3.39 5.37
C GLY A 183 -23.29 -3.53 3.90
N ILE A 184 -22.24 -2.87 3.45
CA ILE A 184 -21.90 -2.83 2.01
C ILE A 184 -21.39 -4.16 1.45
N TYR A 185 -20.97 -5.08 2.31
CA TYR A 185 -20.44 -6.40 1.94
C TYR A 185 -21.51 -7.47 1.73
N LEU A 186 -22.77 -7.18 2.02
CA LEU A 186 -23.84 -8.19 1.99
C LEU A 186 -24.28 -8.51 0.56
N GLY A 187 -24.35 -9.80 0.23
CA GLY A 187 -24.84 -10.33 -1.05
C GLY A 187 -23.79 -10.49 -2.12
N ASP A 188 -24.21 -10.89 -3.31
CA ASP A 188 -23.37 -11.08 -4.49
C ASP A 188 -23.36 -9.82 -5.36
N PHE A 189 -22.17 -9.33 -5.72
CA PHE A 189 -21.96 -8.14 -6.52
C PHE A 189 -20.59 -8.21 -7.22
N ASP A 190 -20.46 -7.46 -8.29
CA ASP A 190 -19.21 -7.15 -8.97
C ASP A 190 -18.69 -5.76 -8.56
N ASN A 191 -17.62 -5.28 -9.18
CA ASN A 191 -17.06 -3.96 -8.89
C ASN A 191 -18.07 -2.83 -9.13
N ALA A 192 -18.90 -2.93 -10.18
CA ALA A 192 -19.95 -1.94 -10.45
C ALA A 192 -21.01 -1.93 -9.33
N GLY A 193 -21.48 -3.10 -8.94
CA GLY A 193 -22.45 -3.23 -7.83
C GLY A 193 -21.86 -2.75 -6.49
N PHE A 194 -20.57 -2.98 -6.25
CA PHE A 194 -19.93 -2.53 -5.02
C PHE A 194 -19.85 -1.00 -4.92
N VAL A 195 -19.43 -0.31 -5.98
CA VAL A 195 -19.33 1.16 -5.94
C VAL A 195 -20.68 1.84 -5.83
N GLU A 196 -21.76 1.26 -6.37
CA GLU A 196 -23.12 1.76 -6.17
C GLU A 196 -23.61 1.62 -4.71
N ARG A 197 -23.04 0.68 -3.94
CA ARG A 197 -23.27 0.57 -2.50
C ARG A 197 -22.50 1.63 -1.74
N ILE A 198 -21.23 1.89 -2.12
CA ILE A 198 -20.43 2.97 -1.57
C ILE A 198 -21.12 4.33 -1.81
N ALA A 199 -21.68 4.55 -3.00
CA ALA A 199 -22.35 5.82 -3.32
C ALA A 199 -23.60 6.12 -2.46
N LYS A 200 -24.14 5.10 -1.77
CA LYS A 200 -25.34 5.24 -0.89
C LYS A 200 -25.00 5.49 0.58
N VAL A 201 -23.75 5.35 0.97
CA VAL A 201 -23.31 5.62 2.34
C VAL A 201 -22.57 6.96 2.41
N PRO A 202 -22.64 7.69 3.54
CA PRO A 202 -21.98 8.98 3.65
C PRO A 202 -20.47 8.83 3.72
N LEU A 203 -19.74 9.80 3.21
CA LEU A 203 -18.31 9.94 3.44
C LEU A 203 -18.04 10.33 4.90
N ALA A 204 -16.90 9.89 5.43
CA ALA A 204 -16.48 10.25 6.78
C ALA A 204 -15.97 11.69 6.83
N GLU A 205 -15.29 12.16 5.78
CA GLU A 205 -14.57 13.41 5.75
C GLU A 205 -14.74 14.15 4.42
N GLN A 206 -14.50 15.46 4.42
CA GLN A 206 -14.36 16.21 3.18
C GLN A 206 -13.13 15.70 2.39
N PRO A 207 -13.24 15.57 1.06
CA PRO A 207 -12.10 15.18 0.24
C PRO A 207 -10.87 16.07 0.46
N ARG A 208 -9.69 15.45 0.57
CA ARG A 208 -8.38 16.07 0.80
C ARG A 208 -8.17 16.70 2.17
N THR A 209 -8.94 16.32 3.20
CA THR A 209 -8.76 16.87 4.56
C THR A 209 -8.09 15.90 5.53
N LEU A 210 -8.37 14.61 5.39
CA LEU A 210 -7.87 13.58 6.28
C LEU A 210 -7.43 12.35 5.49
N TRP A 211 -6.31 11.76 5.87
CA TRP A 211 -5.96 10.42 5.45
C TRP A 211 -6.80 9.42 6.27
N ASP A 212 -7.76 8.77 5.62
CA ASP A 212 -8.62 7.75 6.23
C ASP A 212 -8.63 6.48 5.38
N TYR A 213 -8.00 5.43 5.89
CA TYR A 213 -7.85 4.17 5.19
C TYR A 213 -9.19 3.48 4.96
N GLY A 214 -9.48 3.15 3.70
CA GLY A 214 -10.79 2.64 3.34
C GLY A 214 -10.86 2.00 1.96
N HIS A 215 -12.07 1.96 1.39
CA HIS A 215 -12.41 1.35 0.12
C HIS A 215 -12.01 2.17 -1.12
N SER A 216 -11.19 3.19 -0.99
CA SER A 216 -10.78 4.03 -2.13
C SER A 216 -10.20 3.23 -3.28
N MET A 217 -9.41 2.17 -2.99
CA MET A 217 -8.81 1.33 -4.04
C MET A 217 -9.82 0.37 -4.71
N ASP A 218 -10.89 0.00 -4.02
CA ASP A 218 -11.99 -0.73 -4.65
C ASP A 218 -12.72 0.16 -5.67
N VAL A 219 -12.92 1.43 -5.31
CA VAL A 219 -13.49 2.43 -6.23
C VAL A 219 -12.55 2.71 -7.40
N LEU A 220 -11.24 2.82 -7.14
CA LEU A 220 -10.21 2.97 -8.18
C LEU A 220 -10.21 1.78 -9.16
N GLY A 221 -10.40 0.55 -8.65
CA GLY A 221 -10.57 -0.64 -9.48
C GLY A 221 -11.71 -0.47 -10.49
N ARG A 222 -12.86 0.07 -10.05
CA ARG A 222 -13.97 0.36 -10.97
C ARG A 222 -13.65 1.47 -11.96
N VAL A 223 -12.90 2.49 -11.56
CA VAL A 223 -12.42 3.53 -12.49
C VAL A 223 -11.56 2.90 -13.59
N ILE A 224 -10.63 2.00 -13.23
CA ILE A 224 -9.80 1.26 -14.20
C ILE A 224 -10.67 0.48 -15.19
N GLU A 225 -11.71 -0.21 -14.71
CA GLU A 225 -12.64 -0.96 -15.58
C GLU A 225 -13.35 -0.05 -16.58
N VAL A 226 -13.90 1.09 -16.13
CA VAL A 226 -14.61 2.03 -17.00
C VAL A 226 -13.66 2.66 -18.01
N ALA A 227 -12.49 3.08 -17.57
CA ALA A 227 -11.50 3.73 -18.43
C ALA A 227 -10.87 2.80 -19.46
N SER A 228 -10.71 1.52 -19.12
CA SER A 228 -10.07 0.52 -20.00
C SER A 228 -11.05 -0.29 -20.85
N GLY A 229 -12.33 -0.36 -20.45
CA GLY A 229 -13.33 -1.25 -21.07
C GLY A 229 -13.10 -2.74 -20.76
N GLN A 230 -12.27 -3.10 -19.77
CA GLN A 230 -11.93 -4.46 -19.36
C GLN A 230 -12.31 -4.66 -17.88
N SER A 231 -12.45 -5.92 -17.40
CA SER A 231 -12.48 -6.14 -15.96
C SER A 231 -11.17 -5.71 -15.32
N LEU A 232 -11.16 -5.43 -14.01
CA LEU A 232 -9.95 -5.04 -13.30
C LEU A 232 -8.84 -6.09 -13.50
N TYR A 233 -9.19 -7.37 -13.30
CA TYR A 233 -8.24 -8.46 -13.48
C TYR A 233 -7.73 -8.58 -14.93
N GLN A 234 -8.61 -8.45 -15.92
CA GLN A 234 -8.18 -8.51 -17.33
C GLN A 234 -7.19 -7.40 -17.67
N PHE A 235 -7.44 -6.18 -17.17
CA PHE A 235 -6.52 -5.06 -17.36
C PHE A 235 -5.17 -5.30 -16.69
N GLU A 236 -5.18 -5.65 -15.39
CA GLU A 236 -3.97 -5.90 -14.61
C GLU A 236 -3.18 -7.08 -15.17
N LYS A 237 -3.86 -8.19 -15.48
CA LYS A 237 -3.26 -9.38 -16.07
C LYS A 237 -2.50 -9.05 -17.36
N ARG A 238 -3.18 -8.40 -18.30
CA ARG A 238 -2.62 -8.12 -19.63
C ARG A 238 -1.49 -7.10 -19.60
N ASN A 239 -1.60 -6.06 -18.76
CA ASN A 239 -0.70 -4.91 -18.82
C ASN A 239 0.43 -4.98 -17.81
N LEU A 240 0.23 -5.66 -16.69
CA LEU A 240 1.18 -5.71 -15.56
C LEU A 240 1.60 -7.14 -15.22
N LEU A 241 0.65 -8.03 -14.86
CA LEU A 241 0.99 -9.33 -14.26
C LEU A 241 1.66 -10.28 -15.25
N ASP A 242 1.04 -10.57 -16.41
CA ASP A 242 1.63 -11.45 -17.43
C ASP A 242 2.98 -10.93 -17.93
N PRO A 243 3.12 -9.63 -18.27
CA PRO A 243 4.40 -9.09 -18.67
C PRO A 243 5.50 -9.16 -17.60
N LEU A 244 5.12 -9.08 -16.32
CA LEU A 244 6.03 -9.29 -15.20
C LEU A 244 6.33 -10.77 -14.94
N GLY A 245 5.58 -11.70 -15.56
CA GLY A 245 5.68 -13.12 -15.26
C GLY A 245 5.01 -13.52 -13.93
N MET A 246 4.10 -12.71 -13.42
CA MET A 246 3.33 -12.96 -12.18
C MET A 246 2.12 -13.86 -12.49
N THR A 247 2.39 -15.10 -12.86
CA THR A 247 1.39 -16.01 -13.46
C THR A 247 0.38 -16.56 -12.45
N THR A 248 0.70 -16.49 -11.16
CA THR A 248 -0.16 -17.02 -10.09
C THR A 248 -0.99 -15.90 -9.42
N THR A 249 -0.63 -14.63 -9.61
CA THR A 249 -1.34 -13.50 -9.01
C THR A 249 -2.71 -13.28 -9.67
N LYS A 250 -3.77 -13.40 -8.88
CA LYS A 250 -5.17 -13.32 -9.34
C LYS A 250 -6.15 -13.09 -8.18
N PHE A 251 -7.44 -12.83 -8.47
CA PHE A 251 -8.45 -12.62 -7.44
C PHE A 251 -9.02 -13.93 -6.85
N PHE A 252 -9.06 -15.00 -7.64
CA PHE A 252 -9.70 -16.27 -7.22
C PHE A 252 -8.89 -17.46 -7.71
N LEU A 253 -8.87 -18.53 -6.90
CA LEU A 253 -8.28 -19.80 -7.27
C LEU A 253 -9.39 -20.76 -7.75
N THR A 254 -9.40 -21.06 -9.04
CA THR A 254 -10.35 -21.99 -9.65
C THR A 254 -9.71 -23.32 -10.03
N ASP A 255 -8.42 -23.34 -10.29
CA ASP A 255 -7.65 -24.55 -10.62
C ASP A 255 -7.43 -25.40 -9.36
N PRO A 256 -7.73 -26.72 -9.38
CA PRO A 256 -7.54 -27.60 -8.23
C PRO A 256 -6.09 -27.69 -7.73
N GLY A 257 -5.11 -27.63 -8.63
CA GLY A 257 -3.69 -27.66 -8.28
C GLY A 257 -3.27 -26.39 -7.56
N GLU A 258 -3.75 -25.23 -8.00
CA GLU A 258 -3.52 -23.96 -7.30
C GLU A 258 -4.21 -23.94 -5.94
N ARG A 259 -5.47 -24.40 -5.85
CA ARG A 259 -6.19 -24.51 -4.57
C ARG A 259 -5.48 -25.37 -3.55
N ALA A 260 -4.84 -26.45 -4.01
CA ALA A 260 -4.04 -27.32 -3.14
C ALA A 260 -2.77 -26.66 -2.60
N ARG A 261 -2.31 -25.56 -3.21
CA ARG A 261 -1.14 -24.77 -2.77
C ARG A 261 -1.49 -23.58 -1.88
N TYR A 262 -2.78 -23.32 -1.65
CA TYR A 262 -3.22 -22.18 -0.84
C TYR A 262 -2.81 -22.37 0.62
N ALA A 263 -2.16 -21.35 1.19
CA ALA A 263 -1.77 -21.32 2.59
C ALA A 263 -2.99 -21.12 3.49
N GLN A 264 -3.05 -21.88 4.57
CA GLN A 264 -4.16 -21.84 5.52
C GLN A 264 -3.72 -21.16 6.83
N PRO A 265 -4.52 -20.25 7.37
CA PRO A 265 -4.26 -19.65 8.68
C PRO A 265 -4.49 -20.67 9.80
N LEU A 266 -3.95 -20.38 10.99
CA LEU A 266 -4.30 -21.11 12.19
C LEU A 266 -5.82 -21.00 12.46
N ALA A 267 -6.37 -22.00 13.15
CA ALA A 267 -7.81 -22.05 13.45
C ALA A 267 -8.34 -20.77 14.13
N LYS A 268 -7.52 -20.14 14.98
CA LYS A 268 -7.86 -18.86 15.66
C LYS A 268 -8.03 -17.67 14.72
N ASP A 269 -7.43 -17.73 13.51
CA ASP A 269 -7.38 -16.64 12.54
C ASP A 269 -8.36 -16.80 11.38
N ARG A 270 -9.02 -17.97 11.22
CA ARG A 270 -9.90 -18.30 10.09
C ARG A 270 -11.13 -17.41 9.91
N HIS A 271 -11.51 -16.67 10.94
CA HIS A 271 -12.71 -15.82 10.89
C HIS A 271 -12.41 -14.36 10.55
N VAL A 272 -11.14 -14.03 10.41
CA VAL A 272 -10.69 -12.63 10.25
C VAL A 272 -10.67 -12.22 8.78
N GLU A 273 -10.78 -13.18 7.83
CA GLU A 273 -10.39 -12.94 6.46
C GLU A 273 -11.41 -13.40 5.41
N ARG A 274 -11.34 -12.71 4.26
CA ARG A 274 -11.94 -13.18 3.03
C ARG A 274 -11.19 -14.42 2.55
N ASN A 275 -11.89 -15.54 2.40
CA ASN A 275 -11.32 -16.74 1.83
C ASN A 275 -11.30 -16.66 0.30
N SER A 276 -10.12 -16.53 -0.30
CA SER A 276 -9.93 -16.45 -1.76
C SER A 276 -10.23 -17.76 -2.51
N LEU A 277 -10.51 -18.86 -1.80
CA LEU A 277 -11.05 -20.08 -2.35
C LEU A 277 -12.55 -19.95 -2.70
N ASN A 278 -13.24 -18.95 -2.16
CA ASN A 278 -14.63 -18.64 -2.50
C ASN A 278 -14.64 -17.71 -3.71
N VAL A 279 -14.99 -18.26 -4.86
CA VAL A 279 -15.10 -17.50 -6.10
C VAL A 279 -16.32 -16.59 -6.01
N THR A 280 -16.12 -15.29 -6.21
CA THR A 280 -17.18 -14.27 -6.29
C THR A 280 -17.01 -13.49 -7.59
N ARG A 281 -17.90 -12.52 -7.84
CA ARG A 281 -17.78 -11.62 -8.98
C ARG A 281 -17.01 -10.34 -8.65
N TRP A 282 -16.69 -10.10 -7.37
CA TRP A 282 -16.05 -8.89 -6.90
C TRP A 282 -14.52 -9.00 -6.95
N GLU A 283 -13.93 -8.39 -7.95
CA GLU A 283 -12.48 -8.21 -8.09
C GLU A 283 -12.05 -7.01 -7.22
N SER A 284 -11.89 -7.25 -5.90
CA SER A 284 -11.58 -6.17 -4.96
C SER A 284 -10.17 -5.61 -5.16
N GLY A 285 -10.06 -4.43 -5.77
CA GLY A 285 -8.78 -3.72 -5.94
C GLY A 285 -8.15 -3.29 -4.60
N GLY A 286 -8.94 -3.28 -3.53
CA GLY A 286 -8.49 -2.97 -2.18
C GLY A 286 -7.94 -4.15 -1.39
N GLY A 287 -8.11 -5.43 -1.85
CA GLY A 287 -7.65 -6.55 -1.02
C GLY A 287 -8.02 -7.94 -1.51
N GLY A 288 -8.35 -8.12 -2.79
CA GLY A 288 -8.94 -9.37 -3.27
C GLY A 288 -7.96 -10.40 -3.82
N MET A 289 -6.68 -10.07 -4.00
CA MET A 289 -5.75 -10.96 -4.71
C MET A 289 -5.07 -11.99 -3.80
N VAL A 290 -4.65 -13.05 -4.46
CA VAL A 290 -3.66 -14.04 -3.99
C VAL A 290 -2.40 -13.94 -4.82
N SER A 291 -1.25 -14.38 -4.27
CA SER A 291 0.02 -14.40 -4.98
C SER A 291 1.01 -15.40 -4.37
N THR A 292 2.18 -15.52 -4.99
CA THR A 292 3.33 -16.29 -4.52
C THR A 292 4.52 -15.38 -4.22
N VAL A 293 5.50 -15.87 -3.49
CA VAL A 293 6.76 -15.16 -3.25
C VAL A 293 7.51 -14.87 -4.53
N ALA A 294 7.49 -15.78 -5.51
CA ALA A 294 8.14 -15.62 -6.81
C ALA A 294 7.53 -14.49 -7.63
N ASP A 295 6.20 -14.38 -7.65
CA ASP A 295 5.51 -13.27 -8.31
C ASP A 295 5.88 -11.93 -7.62
N PHE A 296 5.93 -11.91 -6.29
CA PHE A 296 6.27 -10.71 -5.53
C PHE A 296 7.74 -10.30 -5.64
N GLU A 297 8.65 -11.25 -5.80
CA GLU A 297 10.06 -10.95 -6.12
C GLU A 297 10.15 -10.14 -7.43
N ARG A 298 9.43 -10.55 -8.47
CA ARG A 298 9.41 -9.84 -9.76
C ARG A 298 8.74 -8.46 -9.64
N TYR A 299 7.63 -8.38 -8.91
CA TYR A 299 6.96 -7.11 -8.64
C TYR A 299 7.85 -6.14 -7.87
N GLY A 300 8.49 -6.62 -6.80
CA GLY A 300 9.45 -5.85 -6.01
C GLY A 300 10.67 -5.42 -6.83
N ALA A 301 11.21 -6.28 -7.69
CA ALA A 301 12.32 -5.96 -8.57
C ALA A 301 11.94 -4.86 -9.61
N MET A 302 10.73 -4.89 -10.15
CA MET A 302 10.21 -3.82 -11.01
C MET A 302 10.17 -2.47 -10.26
N LEU A 303 9.69 -2.46 -9.02
CA LEU A 303 9.65 -1.27 -8.19
C LEU A 303 11.06 -0.78 -7.80
N LEU A 304 11.97 -1.71 -7.44
CA LEU A 304 13.36 -1.40 -7.11
C LEU A 304 14.07 -0.70 -8.27
N ASN A 305 13.80 -1.16 -9.50
CA ASN A 305 14.34 -0.62 -10.74
C ASN A 305 13.58 0.61 -11.27
N GLY A 306 12.77 1.28 -10.44
CA GLY A 306 12.11 2.53 -10.81
C GLY A 306 10.99 2.39 -11.84
N GLY A 307 10.26 1.28 -11.81
CA GLY A 307 9.14 1.00 -12.73
C GLY A 307 9.54 0.24 -14.00
N THR A 308 10.72 -0.39 -14.02
CA THR A 308 11.21 -1.16 -15.17
C THR A 308 11.67 -2.56 -14.77
N LEU A 309 11.50 -3.54 -15.63
CA LEU A 309 12.05 -4.88 -15.44
C LEU A 309 12.25 -5.56 -16.80
N ASP A 310 13.33 -6.32 -16.96
CA ASP A 310 13.66 -7.12 -18.17
C ASP A 310 13.56 -6.30 -19.49
N GLY A 311 14.04 -5.05 -19.45
CA GLY A 311 14.02 -4.13 -20.59
C GLY A 311 12.64 -3.52 -20.90
N ARG A 312 11.62 -3.83 -20.11
CA ARG A 312 10.27 -3.25 -20.26
C ARG A 312 10.02 -2.15 -19.22
N THR A 313 9.48 -1.03 -19.67
CA THR A 313 9.00 0.07 -18.83
C THR A 313 7.50 -0.12 -18.55
N TYR A 314 7.13 -0.19 -17.29
CA TYR A 314 5.75 -0.26 -16.80
C TYR A 314 5.23 1.10 -16.38
N LEU A 315 6.10 1.92 -15.80
CA LEU A 315 5.83 3.29 -15.37
C LEU A 315 6.96 4.19 -15.87
N SER A 316 6.61 5.35 -16.39
CA SER A 316 7.63 6.36 -16.72
C SER A 316 8.38 6.81 -15.46
N PRO A 317 9.62 7.31 -15.57
CA PRO A 317 10.36 7.83 -14.42
C PRO A 317 9.60 8.93 -13.67
N ALA A 318 8.84 9.77 -14.39
CA ALA A 318 8.03 10.83 -13.79
C ALA A 318 6.88 10.27 -12.96
N THR A 319 6.17 9.28 -13.50
CA THR A 319 5.05 8.61 -12.82
C THR A 319 5.53 7.79 -11.64
N PHE A 320 6.64 7.05 -11.78
CA PHE A 320 7.23 6.32 -10.66
C PHE A 320 7.65 7.28 -9.53
N LYS A 321 8.30 8.40 -9.86
CA LYS A 321 8.66 9.42 -8.89
C LYS A 321 7.41 9.99 -8.19
N ALA A 322 6.34 10.29 -8.92
CA ALA A 322 5.10 10.75 -8.33
C ALA A 322 4.50 9.72 -7.37
N MET A 323 4.48 8.42 -7.75
CA MET A 323 3.98 7.34 -6.87
C MET A 323 4.77 7.21 -5.57
N THR A 324 6.08 7.46 -5.61
CA THR A 324 7.00 7.27 -4.49
C THR A 324 7.41 8.59 -3.81
N THR A 325 6.62 9.64 -3.98
CA THR A 325 6.74 10.92 -3.27
C THR A 325 5.62 11.01 -2.22
N ASP A 326 5.94 11.58 -1.05
CA ASP A 326 4.92 11.84 -0.01
C ASP A 326 3.99 12.99 -0.45
N HIS A 327 2.69 12.72 -0.48
CA HIS A 327 1.64 13.67 -0.84
C HIS A 327 0.77 14.11 0.35
N ILE A 328 1.04 13.61 1.54
CA ILE A 328 0.25 13.91 2.77
C ILE A 328 1.12 14.44 3.91
N GLY A 329 2.35 14.82 3.62
CA GLY A 329 3.29 15.39 4.59
C GLY A 329 2.88 16.77 5.10
N PRO A 330 3.71 17.38 5.98
CA PRO A 330 3.42 18.67 6.67
C PRO A 330 3.14 19.77 5.69
N GLY A 331 2.86 20.03 4.74
CA GLY A 331 2.54 21.10 3.78
C GLY A 331 1.37 20.77 2.88
N ALA A 332 0.89 19.51 2.91
CA ALA A 332 -0.17 19.06 2.02
C ALA A 332 -1.59 19.44 2.49
N GLY A 333 -1.71 19.94 3.72
CA GLY A 333 -3.00 20.29 4.31
C GLY A 333 -3.88 19.06 4.64
N VAL A 334 -3.30 17.87 4.66
CA VAL A 334 -3.98 16.60 4.95
C VAL A 334 -3.60 16.14 6.35
N ALA A 335 -4.58 16.04 7.24
CA ALA A 335 -4.39 15.50 8.57
C ALA A 335 -4.22 13.97 8.52
N ARG A 336 -3.54 13.42 9.53
CA ARG A 336 -3.45 11.97 9.76
C ARG A 336 -4.44 11.60 10.85
N ASN A 337 -5.28 10.56 10.61
CA ASN A 337 -6.13 10.06 11.68
C ASN A 337 -5.30 9.24 12.69
N TYR A 338 -5.91 8.87 13.81
CA TYR A 338 -5.24 8.10 14.87
C TYR A 338 -4.85 6.66 14.43
N TYR A 339 -5.46 6.14 13.38
CA TYR A 339 -5.09 4.88 12.74
C TYR A 339 -4.19 5.09 11.52
N TYR A 340 -3.28 6.05 11.58
CA TYR A 340 -2.36 6.29 10.49
C TYR A 340 -1.45 5.07 10.27
N TYR A 341 -1.88 4.22 9.36
CA TYR A 341 -1.33 2.88 9.14
C TYR A 341 0.11 2.85 8.58
N PRO A 342 0.55 3.77 7.71
CA PRO A 342 1.96 3.80 7.30
C PRO A 342 2.92 3.89 8.49
N GLY A 343 2.49 4.51 9.59
CA GLY A 343 3.23 4.55 10.85
C GLY A 343 4.11 5.78 11.01
N ASP A 344 4.79 5.84 12.15
CA ASP A 344 5.69 6.91 12.53
C ASP A 344 6.89 6.98 11.58
N GLY A 345 7.26 8.19 11.14
CA GLY A 345 8.34 8.42 10.17
C GLY A 345 7.99 8.05 8.71
N PHE A 346 6.71 7.76 8.43
CA PHE A 346 6.25 7.49 7.07
C PHE A 346 5.27 8.54 6.59
N GLY A 347 5.45 8.99 5.34
CA GLY A 347 4.47 9.63 4.50
C GLY A 347 3.68 8.62 3.68
N TYR A 348 2.86 9.11 2.73
CA TYR A 348 2.07 8.27 1.85
C TYR A 348 2.08 8.79 0.42
N GLY A 349 2.47 7.93 -0.49
CA GLY A 349 2.41 8.16 -1.94
C GLY A 349 1.19 7.49 -2.57
N TYR A 350 1.22 7.26 -3.87
CA TYR A 350 0.12 6.60 -4.55
C TYR A 350 0.17 5.08 -4.34
N GLY A 351 -0.44 4.63 -3.22
CA GLY A 351 -0.55 3.22 -2.86
C GLY A 351 0.55 2.66 -1.96
N PHE A 352 1.53 3.46 -1.55
CA PHE A 352 2.66 3.03 -0.72
C PHE A 352 2.88 3.95 0.49
N GLY A 353 3.28 3.35 1.62
CA GLY A 353 3.94 4.07 2.69
C GLY A 353 5.39 4.37 2.29
N ILE A 354 5.84 5.60 2.53
CA ILE A 354 7.16 6.09 2.11
C ILE A 354 7.90 6.60 3.33
N ARG A 355 9.11 6.13 3.56
CA ARG A 355 9.94 6.60 4.66
C ARG A 355 10.40 8.02 4.41
N THR A 356 9.95 8.98 5.20
CA THR A 356 10.23 10.40 5.03
C THR A 356 11.16 10.97 6.09
N ASP A 357 11.15 10.39 7.28
CA ASP A 357 11.94 10.85 8.43
C ASP A 357 12.13 9.71 9.45
N PRO A 358 12.98 9.89 10.49
CA PRO A 358 13.19 8.89 11.54
C PRO A 358 11.95 8.51 12.34
N GLY A 359 10.96 9.38 12.41
CA GLY A 359 9.84 9.27 13.34
C GLY A 359 10.23 9.72 14.76
N ASN A 360 9.32 9.49 15.68
CA ASN A 360 9.45 9.91 17.09
C ASN A 360 9.91 8.77 18.02
N ALA A 361 9.95 7.54 17.53
CA ALA A 361 10.38 6.38 18.32
C ALA A 361 11.88 6.45 18.66
N SER A 362 12.25 5.95 19.83
CA SER A 362 13.64 5.86 20.27
C SER A 362 13.96 4.43 20.75
N PRO A 363 14.77 3.67 20.03
CA PRO A 363 15.41 4.01 18.75
C PRO A 363 14.38 4.13 17.60
N PRO A 364 14.73 4.85 16.50
CA PRO A 364 13.89 4.91 15.31
C PRO A 364 13.62 3.52 14.73
N ALA A 365 12.45 3.37 14.11
CA ALA A 365 12.18 2.15 13.35
C ALA A 365 13.20 2.00 12.19
N PRO A 366 13.71 0.80 11.90
CA PRO A 366 14.70 0.59 10.86
C PRO A 366 14.17 0.93 9.46
N GLY A 367 15.04 1.36 8.56
CA GLY A 367 14.71 1.71 7.17
C GLY A 367 15.51 2.89 6.66
N SER A 368 15.70 3.01 5.35
CA SER A 368 16.34 4.14 4.70
C SER A 368 15.32 5.19 4.26
N LEU A 369 15.74 6.45 4.10
CA LEU A 369 14.87 7.46 3.50
C LEU A 369 14.51 7.08 2.06
N GLY A 370 13.23 7.19 1.73
CA GLY A 370 12.72 6.78 0.42
C GLY A 370 12.36 5.29 0.32
N GLU A 371 12.57 4.48 1.37
CA GLU A 371 12.00 3.12 1.43
C GLU A 371 10.50 3.19 1.18
N ILE A 372 10.00 2.31 0.29
CA ILE A 372 8.56 2.11 0.09
C ILE A 372 8.15 0.75 0.65
N LYS A 373 6.97 0.70 1.24
CA LYS A 373 6.45 -0.54 1.83
C LYS A 373 4.93 -0.61 1.78
N TRP A 374 4.40 -1.84 1.85
CA TRP A 374 3.01 -2.08 2.23
C TRP A 374 2.86 -3.50 2.79
N ASP A 375 1.80 -3.72 3.60
CA ASP A 375 1.48 -5.03 4.13
C ASP A 375 0.00 -5.39 3.98
N GLY A 376 -0.30 -6.67 4.10
CA GLY A 376 -1.63 -7.24 4.08
C GLY A 376 -2.11 -7.67 5.45
N ALA A 377 -3.42 -7.86 5.60
CA ALA A 377 -4.06 -8.29 6.85
C ALA A 377 -3.54 -9.66 7.34
N THR A 378 -3.07 -10.50 6.45
CA THR A 378 -2.44 -11.80 6.73
C THR A 378 -0.99 -11.71 7.20
N GLY A 379 -0.33 -10.57 6.97
CA GLY A 379 1.09 -10.38 7.24
C GLY A 379 1.99 -10.61 6.03
N VAL A 380 1.43 -10.68 4.82
CA VAL A 380 2.23 -10.50 3.60
C VAL A 380 2.81 -9.09 3.63
N TYR A 381 4.12 -8.97 3.44
CA TYR A 381 4.83 -7.71 3.57
C TYR A 381 5.83 -7.55 2.43
N LEU A 382 5.78 -6.39 1.78
CA LEU A 382 6.72 -5.99 0.74
C LEU A 382 7.45 -4.73 1.19
N VAL A 383 8.78 -4.76 1.12
CA VAL A 383 9.65 -3.61 1.31
C VAL A 383 10.58 -3.50 0.12
N VAL A 384 10.71 -2.30 -0.40
CA VAL A 384 11.66 -1.96 -1.46
C VAL A 384 12.47 -0.75 -1.01
N ASP A 385 13.76 -0.93 -0.84
CA ASP A 385 14.70 0.08 -0.40
C ASP A 385 15.73 0.35 -1.50
N ARG A 386 15.52 1.43 -2.24
CA ARG A 386 16.38 1.80 -3.37
C ARG A 386 17.72 2.38 -2.93
N ALA A 387 17.82 2.88 -1.70
CA ALA A 387 19.08 3.38 -1.16
C ALA A 387 20.07 2.23 -0.90
N GLU A 388 19.53 1.05 -0.53
CA GLU A 388 20.31 -0.15 -0.25
C GLU A 388 20.29 -1.16 -1.41
N ASP A 389 19.69 -0.79 -2.57
CA ASP A 389 19.46 -1.69 -3.70
C ASP A 389 18.92 -3.05 -3.23
N MET A 390 17.90 -2.99 -2.37
CA MET A 390 17.37 -4.14 -1.63
C MET A 390 15.83 -4.21 -1.72
N LEU A 391 15.33 -5.41 -1.83
CA LEU A 391 13.93 -5.72 -1.53
C LEU A 391 13.85 -6.93 -0.62
N PHE A 392 12.78 -6.99 0.19
CA PHE A 392 12.43 -8.23 0.86
C PHE A 392 10.92 -8.44 0.92
N VAL A 393 10.56 -9.70 0.93
CA VAL A 393 9.17 -10.17 0.97
C VAL A 393 9.01 -11.15 2.11
N VAL A 394 7.98 -10.96 2.91
CA VAL A 394 7.50 -11.95 3.88
C VAL A 394 6.13 -12.42 3.41
N MET A 395 5.96 -13.72 3.24
CA MET A 395 4.67 -14.35 2.94
C MET A 395 4.24 -15.16 4.15
N GLN A 396 3.09 -14.84 4.72
CA GLN A 396 2.47 -15.57 5.81
C GLN A 396 0.96 -15.40 5.78
N ASP A 397 0.24 -16.32 6.40
CA ASP A 397 -1.20 -16.20 6.66
C ASP A 397 -1.44 -16.32 8.16
N SER A 398 -1.22 -15.22 8.89
CA SER A 398 -1.28 -15.15 10.35
C SER A 398 -1.70 -13.75 10.83
N PRO A 399 -2.98 -13.38 10.66
CA PRO A 399 -3.50 -12.08 11.07
C PRO A 399 -3.13 -11.65 12.48
N SER A 400 -3.27 -12.56 13.46
CA SER A 400 -3.00 -12.27 14.86
C SER A 400 -1.52 -12.09 15.19
N GLY A 401 -0.61 -12.70 14.40
CA GLY A 401 0.84 -12.64 14.58
C GLY A 401 1.55 -11.61 13.68
N ARG A 402 0.85 -11.08 12.69
CA ARG A 402 1.47 -10.37 11.56
C ARG A 402 2.44 -9.26 11.94
N MET A 403 2.03 -8.35 12.83
CA MET A 403 2.83 -7.17 13.15
C MET A 403 4.12 -7.55 13.88
N HIS A 404 4.05 -8.52 14.79
CA HIS A 404 5.23 -9.02 15.48
C HIS A 404 6.25 -9.63 14.52
N VAL A 405 5.77 -10.46 13.57
CA VAL A 405 6.64 -11.12 12.59
C VAL A 405 7.29 -10.11 11.63
N ILE A 406 6.50 -9.26 10.98
CA ILE A 406 7.03 -8.35 9.97
C ILE A 406 7.98 -7.30 10.57
N THR A 407 7.69 -6.79 11.77
CA THR A 407 8.55 -5.78 12.42
C THR A 407 9.85 -6.40 12.92
N THR A 408 9.82 -7.63 13.43
CA THR A 408 11.03 -8.34 13.88
C THR A 408 11.91 -8.72 12.70
N ILE A 409 11.34 -9.28 11.62
CA ILE A 409 12.11 -9.60 10.41
C ILE A 409 12.71 -8.33 9.82
N LYS A 410 11.93 -7.25 9.71
CA LYS A 410 12.46 -5.96 9.22
C LYS A 410 13.65 -5.51 10.05
N LYS A 411 13.55 -5.59 11.37
CA LYS A 411 14.66 -5.23 12.26
C LYS A 411 15.90 -6.09 12.00
N ILE A 412 15.76 -7.40 11.90
CA ILE A 412 16.90 -8.31 11.63
C ILE A 412 17.57 -7.97 10.31
N VAL A 413 16.78 -7.72 9.24
CA VAL A 413 17.31 -7.36 7.91
C VAL A 413 18.14 -6.09 7.97
N TYR A 414 17.62 -5.02 8.60
CA TYR A 414 18.37 -3.76 8.69
C TYR A 414 19.53 -3.81 9.67
N ASP A 415 19.45 -4.61 10.75
CA ASP A 415 20.59 -4.84 11.66
C ASP A 415 21.72 -5.65 10.98
N ALA A 416 21.40 -6.35 9.88
CA ALA A 416 22.38 -7.08 9.10
C ALA A 416 23.12 -6.20 8.06
N LEU A 417 22.64 -4.98 7.80
CA LEU A 417 23.31 -4.04 6.90
C LEU A 417 24.53 -3.42 7.59
N GLU A 418 25.71 -3.67 7.05
CA GLU A 418 26.97 -3.12 7.51
C GLU A 418 27.83 -2.66 6.31
N LYS A 419 28.71 -1.69 6.55
CA LYS A 419 29.71 -1.27 5.58
C LYS A 419 30.90 -2.19 5.54
#